data_61cd33996d27b6f6567b4fa7c7e5cdd9
#
_entry.id   61cd33996d27b6f6567b4fa7c7e5cdd9
#
_cell.length_a   1.000
_cell.length_b   1.000
_cell.length_c   1.000
_cell.angle_alpha   90.00
_cell.angle_beta   90.00
_cell.angle_gamma   90.00
#
_symmetry.space_group_name_H-M   'P 1'
#
loop_
_entity.id
_entity.type
_entity.pdbx_description
1 polymer ?
#
loop_
_entity_poly.entity_id
_entity_poly.type
_entity_poly.pdbx_seq_one_letter_code
_entity_poly.pdbx_strand_id
1 'polypeptide(L)'
;MAVLLAVAAWAPPPTGLADADVVYEEYAEGGLIRLIAVFQSRDSAAVGPVTGLRPTDPRVLEVFHGCAALTGASSGFLKQLTSAGVCAIYSAPTTSTGRLYAQLPKGHTPPPPTFLYAGAGERLGSLAKAAKTLVVTPPGGASQTWTYDRAARVWRSVLGGSAVSAANVEVLTSTYRAIVVHSPLRTLLGAPVFGTGAATVVSGAATVHGSWFRPSAKTLTNVVDEEQQVVHLVPGRTWVLFAPTGSTVVTH
;
A
#
# COMPACT_ATOMS: atom_id res chain seq x y z
N MET A 1 7.84 10.93 -1.64
CA MET A 1 7.26 10.86 -3.01
C MET A 1 6.41 9.62 -3.14
N ALA A 2 5.19 9.74 -3.60
CA ALA A 2 4.36 8.58 -3.96
C ALA A 2 4.31 8.43 -5.49
N VAL A 3 4.25 7.20 -5.98
CA VAL A 3 4.09 6.90 -7.41
C VAL A 3 2.93 5.93 -7.56
N LEU A 4 1.95 6.29 -8.42
CA LEU A 4 0.77 5.48 -8.67
C LEU A 4 1.06 4.49 -9.79
N LEU A 5 0.92 3.19 -9.51
CA LEU A 5 1.25 2.12 -10.44
C LEU A 5 0.03 1.22 -10.70
N ALA A 6 0.01 0.55 -11.85
CA ALA A 6 -0.98 -0.47 -12.16
C ALA A 6 -0.31 -1.81 -12.45
N VAL A 7 -0.95 -2.89 -12.02
CA VAL A 7 -0.59 -4.26 -12.34
C VAL A 7 -1.74 -4.88 -13.12
N ALA A 8 -1.48 -5.20 -14.38
CA ALA A 8 -2.48 -5.75 -15.27
C ALA A 8 -1.82 -6.73 -16.25
N ALA A 9 -2.56 -7.71 -16.74
CA ALA A 9 -2.03 -8.71 -17.68
C ALA A 9 -1.53 -8.10 -19.00
N TRP A 10 -2.05 -6.93 -19.36
CA TRP A 10 -1.66 -6.19 -20.58
C TRP A 10 -0.58 -5.13 -20.35
N ALA A 11 -0.21 -4.86 -19.09
CA ALA A 11 0.81 -3.88 -18.72
C ALA A 11 2.18 -4.57 -18.49
N PRO A 12 3.29 -3.87 -18.70
CA PRO A 12 4.59 -4.37 -18.27
C PRO A 12 4.60 -4.68 -16.77
N PRO A 13 5.41 -5.65 -16.32
CA PRO A 13 5.62 -5.89 -14.90
C PRO A 13 6.05 -4.63 -14.15
N PRO A 14 5.55 -4.38 -12.93
CA PRO A 14 5.91 -3.18 -12.18
C PRO A 14 7.40 -3.18 -11.82
N THR A 15 8.02 -2.01 -11.96
CA THR A 15 9.44 -1.77 -11.65
C THR A 15 9.60 -0.76 -10.54
N GLY A 16 10.76 -0.77 -9.85
CA GLY A 16 11.10 0.18 -8.79
C GLY A 16 10.54 -0.16 -7.42
N LEU A 17 9.70 -1.19 -7.28
CA LEU A 17 9.07 -1.57 -6.00
C LEU A 17 10.09 -1.99 -4.93
N ALA A 18 11.27 -2.47 -5.35
CA ALA A 18 12.34 -2.86 -4.43
C ALA A 18 12.92 -1.69 -3.64
N ASP A 19 12.78 -0.47 -4.12
CA ASP A 19 13.31 0.75 -3.51
C ASP A 19 12.25 1.52 -2.71
N ALA A 20 10.97 1.16 -2.84
CA ALA A 20 9.88 1.80 -2.10
C ALA A 20 9.95 1.42 -0.60
N ASP A 21 9.70 2.40 0.27
CA ASP A 21 9.62 2.18 1.72
C ASP A 21 8.27 1.58 2.12
N VAL A 22 7.20 2.02 1.46
CA VAL A 22 5.85 1.51 1.65
C VAL A 22 5.21 1.26 0.30
N VAL A 23 4.49 0.14 0.18
CA VAL A 23 3.64 -0.14 -0.98
C VAL A 23 2.24 -0.43 -0.47
N TYR A 24 1.26 0.37 -0.90
CA TYR A 24 -0.15 0.06 -0.73
C TYR A 24 -0.65 -0.66 -1.96
N GLU A 25 -1.36 -1.75 -1.74
CA GLU A 25 -1.99 -2.56 -2.78
C GLU A 25 -3.50 -2.54 -2.61
N GLU A 26 -4.22 -2.23 -3.68
CA GLU A 26 -5.67 -2.26 -3.73
C GLU A 26 -6.17 -3.00 -4.98
N TYR A 27 -7.36 -3.57 -4.87
CA TYR A 27 -8.05 -4.16 -6.00
C TYR A 27 -8.85 -3.08 -6.74
N ALA A 28 -8.87 -3.17 -8.07
CA ALA A 28 -9.64 -2.30 -8.93
C ALA A 28 -10.61 -3.12 -9.80
N GLU A 29 -11.45 -2.44 -10.53
CA GLU A 29 -12.40 -3.06 -11.46
C GLU A 29 -11.69 -3.94 -12.50
N GLY A 30 -12.34 -5.03 -12.90
CA GLY A 30 -11.80 -5.98 -13.90
C GLY A 30 -10.65 -6.85 -13.39
N GLY A 31 -10.49 -7.03 -12.06
CA GLY A 31 -9.42 -7.84 -11.47
C GLY A 31 -8.04 -7.19 -11.54
N LEU A 32 -7.98 -5.88 -11.80
CA LEU A 32 -6.74 -5.13 -11.77
C LEU A 32 -6.25 -4.94 -10.33
N ILE A 33 -4.93 -4.90 -10.18
CA ILE A 33 -4.27 -4.49 -8.94
C ILE A 33 -3.65 -3.12 -9.15
N ARG A 34 -3.78 -2.27 -8.17
CA ARG A 34 -3.17 -0.96 -8.12
C ARG A 34 -2.20 -0.87 -6.98
N LEU A 35 -1.12 -0.14 -7.21
CA LEU A 35 -0.11 0.07 -6.20
C LEU A 35 0.12 1.58 -6.01
N ILE A 36 0.33 1.97 -4.76
CA ILE A 36 0.85 3.27 -4.39
C ILE A 36 2.21 3.00 -3.75
N ALA A 37 3.29 3.25 -4.49
CA ALA A 37 4.65 3.06 -4.00
C ALA A 37 5.17 4.38 -3.43
N VAL A 38 5.54 4.39 -2.14
CA VAL A 38 6.05 5.56 -1.42
C VAL A 38 7.56 5.44 -1.27
N PHE A 39 8.28 6.44 -1.75
CA PHE A 39 9.73 6.53 -1.71
C PHE A 39 10.14 7.66 -0.78
N GLN A 40 11.03 7.40 0.15
CA GLN A 40 11.56 8.37 1.09
C GLN A 40 13.05 8.14 1.38
N SER A 41 13.46 6.89 1.64
CA SER A 41 14.81 6.55 2.07
C SER A 41 15.76 6.14 0.94
N ARG A 42 15.20 5.77 -0.21
CA ARG A 42 15.97 5.30 -1.37
C ARG A 42 15.47 5.90 -2.67
N ASP A 43 16.40 6.06 -3.61
CA ASP A 43 16.09 6.43 -4.97
C ASP A 43 15.93 5.19 -5.86
N SER A 44 15.03 5.29 -6.84
CA SER A 44 14.84 4.27 -7.86
C SER A 44 15.14 4.87 -9.23
N ALA A 45 15.99 4.19 -10.00
CA ALA A 45 16.37 4.62 -11.36
C ALA A 45 15.22 4.47 -12.36
N ALA A 46 14.29 3.54 -12.12
CA ALA A 46 13.13 3.29 -12.97
C ALA A 46 11.93 2.85 -12.14
N VAL A 47 10.85 3.60 -12.21
CA VAL A 47 9.56 3.31 -11.56
C VAL A 47 8.45 3.33 -12.60
N GLY A 48 7.66 2.28 -12.69
CA GLY A 48 6.56 2.18 -13.63
C GLY A 48 5.87 0.81 -13.62
N PRO A 49 4.76 0.64 -14.37
CA PRO A 49 4.11 1.67 -15.19
C PRO A 49 3.28 2.64 -14.33
N VAL A 50 3.59 3.93 -14.46
CA VAL A 50 2.84 4.99 -13.76
C VAL A 50 1.43 5.08 -14.36
N THR A 51 0.44 5.27 -13.51
CA THR A 51 -0.97 5.30 -13.92
C THR A 51 -1.71 6.52 -13.38
N GLY A 52 -3.01 6.62 -13.71
CA GLY A 52 -3.85 7.74 -13.30
C GLY A 52 -4.36 7.64 -11.86
N LEU A 53 -4.81 8.77 -11.33
CA LEU A 53 -5.39 8.89 -9.99
C LEU A 53 -6.74 8.16 -9.88
N ARG A 54 -6.97 7.51 -8.75
CA ARG A 54 -8.17 6.74 -8.41
C ARG A 54 -8.82 7.23 -7.10
N PRO A 55 -10.05 6.79 -6.80
CA PRO A 55 -10.79 7.29 -5.65
C PRO A 55 -10.13 7.08 -4.29
N THR A 56 -9.38 5.98 -4.11
CA THR A 56 -8.71 5.63 -2.86
C THR A 56 -7.44 6.47 -2.63
N ASP A 57 -6.72 6.76 -3.71
CA ASP A 57 -5.37 7.36 -3.67
C ASP A 57 -5.28 8.64 -2.80
N PRO A 58 -6.17 9.65 -2.95
CA PRO A 58 -6.08 10.87 -2.14
C PRO A 58 -6.16 10.60 -0.65
N ARG A 59 -6.95 9.61 -0.24
CA ARG A 59 -7.19 9.27 1.17
C ARG A 59 -6.06 8.47 1.77
N VAL A 60 -5.40 7.60 0.99
CA VAL A 60 -4.16 6.93 1.40
C VAL A 60 -3.05 7.95 1.57
N LEU A 61 -2.95 8.90 0.64
CA LEU A 61 -1.84 9.84 0.56
C LEU A 61 -1.93 11.03 1.51
N GLU A 62 -3.11 11.33 2.06
CA GLU A 62 -3.32 12.50 2.92
C GLU A 62 -2.36 12.55 4.12
N VAL A 63 -2.02 11.40 4.71
CA VAL A 63 -1.11 11.32 5.86
C VAL A 63 0.36 11.62 5.51
N PHE A 64 0.72 11.55 4.23
CA PHE A 64 2.09 11.79 3.79
C PHE A 64 2.38 13.26 3.48
N HIS A 65 1.36 14.09 3.25
CA HIS A 65 1.49 15.50 2.86
C HIS A 65 2.56 15.76 1.78
N GLY A 66 2.78 14.74 0.92
CA GLY A 66 3.84 14.75 -0.10
C GLY A 66 3.29 15.04 -1.49
N CYS A 67 4.00 14.58 -2.52
CA CYS A 67 3.54 14.65 -3.90
C CYS A 67 3.31 13.26 -4.47
N ALA A 68 2.33 13.15 -5.37
CA ALA A 68 2.01 11.93 -6.09
C ALA A 68 2.34 12.08 -7.59
N ALA A 69 3.13 11.15 -8.11
CA ALA A 69 3.38 11.02 -9.55
C ALA A 69 2.27 10.19 -10.19
N LEU A 70 1.68 10.72 -11.26
CA LEU A 70 0.54 10.13 -11.96
C LEU A 70 0.55 10.51 -13.45
N THR A 71 -0.15 9.73 -14.29
CA THR A 71 -0.27 10.03 -15.73
C THR A 71 -1.53 10.82 -16.07
N GLY A 72 -2.51 10.89 -15.16
CA GLY A 72 -3.76 11.62 -15.38
C GLY A 72 -4.70 11.52 -14.18
N ALA A 73 -5.68 12.41 -14.15
CA ALA A 73 -6.70 12.43 -13.12
C ALA A 73 -8.01 13.02 -13.65
N SER A 74 -9.16 12.54 -13.13
CA SER A 74 -10.39 13.31 -13.23
C SER A 74 -10.29 14.55 -12.34
N SER A 75 -10.96 15.64 -12.74
CA SER A 75 -10.94 16.90 -11.97
C SER A 75 -11.42 16.72 -10.52
N GLY A 76 -12.41 15.86 -10.28
CA GLY A 76 -12.92 15.58 -8.95
C GLY A 76 -11.88 14.92 -8.04
N PHE A 77 -11.16 13.90 -8.52
CA PHE A 77 -10.11 13.23 -7.73
C PHE A 77 -8.88 14.11 -7.55
N LEU A 78 -8.51 14.89 -8.58
CA LEU A 78 -7.44 15.86 -8.47
C LEU A 78 -7.74 16.92 -7.38
N LYS A 79 -8.98 17.43 -7.34
CA LYS A 79 -9.42 18.34 -6.29
C LYS A 79 -9.35 17.69 -4.90
N GLN A 80 -9.73 16.42 -4.77
CA GLN A 80 -9.60 15.70 -3.50
C GLN A 80 -8.14 15.55 -3.08
N LEU A 81 -7.24 15.21 -4.02
CA LEU A 81 -5.80 15.07 -3.76
C LEU A 81 -5.20 16.39 -3.26
N THR A 82 -5.47 17.48 -3.97
CA THR A 82 -4.92 18.80 -3.62
C THR A 82 -5.52 19.35 -2.32
N SER A 83 -6.82 19.08 -2.05
CA SER A 83 -7.46 19.44 -0.78
C SER A 83 -6.91 18.64 0.41
N ALA A 84 -6.36 17.45 0.16
CA ALA A 84 -5.65 16.64 1.14
C ALA A 84 -4.19 17.12 1.38
N GLY A 85 -3.78 18.22 0.77
CA GLY A 85 -2.42 18.76 0.90
C GLY A 85 -1.36 17.99 0.10
N VAL A 86 -1.79 17.15 -0.85
CA VAL A 86 -0.89 16.35 -1.70
C VAL A 86 -0.78 16.99 -3.07
N CYS A 87 0.45 17.29 -3.51
CA CYS A 87 0.66 17.83 -4.85
C CYS A 87 0.65 16.72 -5.92
N ALA A 88 0.22 17.06 -7.13
CA ALA A 88 0.26 16.16 -8.28
C ALA A 88 1.44 16.49 -9.19
N ILE A 89 2.20 15.47 -9.56
CA ILE A 89 3.27 15.56 -10.57
C ILE A 89 2.88 14.69 -11.76
N TYR A 90 2.66 15.31 -12.90
CA TYR A 90 2.37 14.55 -14.11
C TYR A 90 3.65 13.95 -14.67
N SER A 91 3.64 12.65 -14.89
CA SER A 91 4.82 11.86 -15.25
C SER A 91 4.58 11.02 -16.50
N ALA A 92 5.66 10.67 -17.18
CA ALA A 92 5.65 9.62 -18.20
C ALA A 92 5.32 8.25 -17.55
N PRO A 93 4.89 7.24 -18.34
CA PRO A 93 4.60 5.90 -17.85
C PRO A 93 5.77 5.22 -17.13
N THR A 94 7.00 5.61 -17.44
CA THR A 94 8.20 5.21 -16.70
C THR A 94 9.02 6.43 -16.35
N THR A 95 9.46 6.53 -15.11
CA THR A 95 10.22 7.67 -14.58
C THR A 95 11.26 7.20 -13.58
N SER A 96 12.05 8.12 -13.03
CA SER A 96 12.92 7.87 -11.86
C SER A 96 12.51 8.76 -10.69
N THR A 97 12.77 8.32 -9.47
CA THR A 97 12.49 9.13 -8.29
C THR A 97 13.28 10.43 -8.30
N GLY A 98 14.54 10.43 -8.80
CA GLY A 98 15.34 11.64 -8.92
C GLY A 98 14.70 12.71 -9.83
N ARG A 99 14.08 12.31 -10.95
CA ARG A 99 13.32 13.24 -11.81
C ARG A 99 12.07 13.78 -11.10
N LEU A 100 11.43 12.98 -10.27
CA LEU A 100 10.26 13.39 -9.52
C LEU A 100 10.63 14.34 -8.37
N TYR A 101 11.72 14.05 -7.66
CA TYR A 101 12.22 14.92 -6.59
C TYR A 101 12.64 16.30 -7.11
N ALA A 102 13.19 16.38 -8.31
CA ALA A 102 13.53 17.65 -8.94
C ALA A 102 12.31 18.56 -9.21
N GLN A 103 11.10 18.01 -9.18
CA GLN A 103 9.83 18.74 -9.39
C GLN A 103 9.11 19.07 -8.08
N LEU A 104 9.66 18.70 -6.91
CA LEU A 104 9.05 19.02 -5.65
C LEU A 104 9.02 20.53 -5.39
N PRO A 105 7.95 21.03 -4.79
CA PRO A 105 7.91 22.41 -4.31
C PRO A 105 9.06 22.70 -3.32
N LYS A 106 9.60 23.90 -3.37
CA LYS A 106 10.64 24.34 -2.41
C LYS A 106 10.10 24.27 -0.98
N GLY A 107 10.94 23.84 -0.05
CA GLY A 107 10.58 23.74 1.37
C GLY A 107 9.74 22.52 1.73
N HIS A 108 9.62 21.56 0.84
CA HIS A 108 8.94 20.30 1.14
C HIS A 108 9.67 19.52 2.23
N THR A 109 8.95 19.17 3.31
CA THR A 109 9.49 18.37 4.41
C THR A 109 9.13 16.89 4.25
N PRO A 110 9.99 15.95 4.70
CA PRO A 110 9.64 14.54 4.73
C PRO A 110 8.39 14.30 5.59
N PRO A 111 7.52 13.34 5.23
CA PRO A 111 6.38 12.97 6.05
C PRO A 111 6.84 12.33 7.37
N PRO A 112 6.00 12.39 8.42
CA PRO A 112 6.28 11.67 9.67
C PRO A 112 6.27 10.15 9.42
N PRO A 113 6.85 9.35 10.34
CA PRO A 113 6.71 7.89 10.32
C PRO A 113 5.24 7.48 10.28
N THR A 114 4.90 6.54 9.39
CA THR A 114 3.51 6.07 9.20
C THR A 114 3.20 4.78 9.94
N PHE A 115 4.21 4.13 10.51
CA PHE A 115 4.09 2.88 11.25
C PHE A 115 4.78 3.00 12.61
N LEU A 116 4.30 2.22 13.56
CA LEU A 116 4.97 2.01 14.84
C LEU A 116 5.91 0.83 14.70
N TYR A 117 7.18 1.06 15.02
CA TYR A 117 8.20 0.03 14.94
C TYR A 117 8.60 -0.47 16.32
N ALA A 118 8.79 -1.77 16.43
CA ALA A 118 9.31 -2.41 17.63
C ALA A 118 10.74 -1.95 17.92
N GLY A 119 11.05 -1.75 19.18
CA GLY A 119 12.41 -1.57 19.65
C GLY A 119 13.26 -2.84 19.53
N ALA A 120 14.55 -2.74 19.78
CA ALA A 120 15.43 -3.91 19.74
C ALA A 120 14.99 -4.95 20.79
N GLY A 121 14.65 -6.15 20.34
CA GLY A 121 14.18 -7.24 21.19
C GLY A 121 12.70 -7.28 21.50
N GLU A 122 11.92 -6.31 21.06
CA GLU A 122 10.46 -6.36 21.17
C GLU A 122 9.86 -7.36 20.16
N ARG A 123 8.72 -7.94 20.53
CA ARG A 123 7.96 -8.85 19.68
C ARG A 123 6.85 -8.09 18.96
N LEU A 124 6.36 -8.65 17.86
CA LEU A 124 5.20 -8.17 17.10
C LEU A 124 3.96 -7.94 17.99
N GLY A 125 3.81 -8.71 19.06
CA GLY A 125 2.74 -8.67 20.06
C GLY A 125 2.80 -9.91 20.93
N SER A 126 2.07 -9.93 22.06
CA SER A 126 2.00 -11.07 22.98
C SER A 126 1.42 -12.31 22.32
N LEU A 127 0.47 -12.13 21.39
CA LEU A 127 -0.23 -13.19 20.66
C LEU A 127 0.47 -13.62 19.36
N ALA A 128 1.65 -13.10 19.07
CA ALA A 128 2.39 -13.42 17.86
C ALA A 128 2.78 -14.89 17.79
N LYS A 129 2.48 -15.53 16.65
CA LYS A 129 2.81 -16.93 16.34
C LYS A 129 3.85 -16.96 15.22
N ALA A 130 4.66 -18.01 15.18
CA ALA A 130 5.58 -18.22 14.06
C ALA A 130 4.80 -18.42 12.76
N ALA A 131 5.28 -17.81 11.67
CA ALA A 131 4.70 -17.99 10.34
C ALA A 131 5.79 -18.07 9.27
N LYS A 132 5.52 -18.87 8.23
CA LYS A 132 6.40 -19.05 7.07
C LYS A 132 5.71 -18.67 5.76
N THR A 133 4.38 -18.75 5.71
CA THR A 133 3.58 -18.40 4.54
C THR A 133 2.38 -17.54 4.96
N LEU A 134 2.01 -16.62 4.08
CA LEU A 134 0.77 -15.86 4.13
C LEU A 134 0.12 -15.99 2.75
N VAL A 135 -1.12 -16.45 2.73
CA VAL A 135 -1.92 -16.59 1.50
C VAL A 135 -3.15 -15.69 1.62
N VAL A 136 -3.33 -14.82 0.65
CA VAL A 136 -4.50 -13.94 0.54
C VAL A 136 -5.26 -14.30 -0.73
N THR A 137 -6.52 -14.67 -0.59
CA THR A 137 -7.40 -15.04 -1.72
C THR A 137 -8.61 -14.12 -1.71
N PRO A 138 -8.71 -13.15 -2.64
CA PRO A 138 -9.87 -12.31 -2.78
C PRO A 138 -11.06 -13.09 -3.33
N PRO A 139 -12.32 -12.64 -3.09
CA PRO A 139 -13.49 -13.27 -3.67
C PRO A 139 -13.40 -13.35 -5.19
N GLY A 140 -13.47 -14.57 -5.75
CA GLY A 140 -13.42 -14.81 -7.20
C GLY A 140 -12.10 -14.49 -7.88
N GLY A 141 -11.05 -14.20 -7.13
CA GLY A 141 -9.73 -13.86 -7.66
C GLY A 141 -8.67 -14.91 -7.38
N ALA A 142 -7.48 -14.72 -7.96
CA ALA A 142 -6.32 -15.56 -7.73
C ALA A 142 -5.69 -15.28 -6.36
N SER A 143 -5.13 -16.31 -5.75
CA SER A 143 -4.40 -16.19 -4.49
C SER A 143 -3.05 -15.51 -4.70
N GLN A 144 -2.71 -14.60 -3.80
CA GLN A 144 -1.36 -14.06 -3.64
C GLN A 144 -0.69 -14.75 -2.46
N THR A 145 0.49 -15.32 -2.70
CA THR A 145 1.26 -16.01 -1.67
C THR A 145 2.52 -15.25 -1.34
N TRP A 146 2.74 -15.04 -0.06
CA TRP A 146 3.98 -14.51 0.51
C TRP A 146 4.68 -15.61 1.28
N THR A 147 5.99 -15.77 1.07
CA THR A 147 6.84 -16.75 1.77
C THR A 147 7.97 -16.03 2.49
N TYR A 148 8.22 -16.40 3.74
CA TYR A 148 9.28 -15.80 4.54
C TYR A 148 10.65 -16.38 4.17
N ASP A 149 11.51 -15.51 3.67
CA ASP A 149 12.93 -15.81 3.47
C ASP A 149 13.70 -15.51 4.76
N ARG A 150 14.07 -16.57 5.49
CA ARG A 150 14.75 -16.45 6.78
C ARG A 150 16.16 -15.84 6.63
N ALA A 151 16.87 -16.11 5.54
CA ALA A 151 18.21 -15.60 5.32
C ALA A 151 18.19 -14.09 5.05
N ALA A 152 17.28 -13.62 4.22
CA ALA A 152 17.10 -12.21 3.92
C ALA A 152 16.23 -11.47 4.94
N ARG A 153 15.53 -12.19 5.84
CA ARG A 153 14.56 -11.65 6.82
C ARG A 153 13.45 -10.82 6.19
N VAL A 154 12.93 -11.27 5.05
CA VAL A 154 11.84 -10.60 4.32
C VAL A 154 10.81 -11.60 3.85
N TRP A 155 9.59 -11.14 3.67
CA TRP A 155 8.53 -11.82 2.95
C TRP A 155 8.69 -11.58 1.46
N ARG A 156 8.57 -12.63 0.64
CA ARG A 156 8.69 -12.59 -0.82
C ARG A 156 7.40 -13.04 -1.48
N SER A 157 7.05 -12.38 -2.56
CA SER A 157 5.93 -12.73 -3.42
C SER A 157 6.26 -12.41 -4.88
N VAL A 158 5.35 -12.77 -5.79
CA VAL A 158 5.39 -12.37 -7.19
C VAL A 158 4.09 -11.65 -7.52
N LEU A 159 4.21 -10.45 -8.07
CA LEU A 159 3.06 -9.65 -8.46
C LEU A 159 3.24 -9.12 -9.88
N GLY A 160 2.30 -9.46 -10.77
CA GLY A 160 2.36 -9.07 -12.19
C GLY A 160 3.66 -9.51 -12.89
N GLY A 161 4.24 -10.66 -12.51
CA GLY A 161 5.51 -11.15 -13.03
C GLY A 161 6.75 -10.55 -12.37
N SER A 162 6.62 -9.57 -11.48
CA SER A 162 7.74 -8.99 -10.73
C SER A 162 7.89 -9.65 -9.36
N ALA A 163 9.13 -10.00 -8.99
CA ALA A 163 9.45 -10.40 -7.63
C ALA A 163 9.36 -9.17 -6.70
N VAL A 164 8.60 -9.30 -5.63
CA VAL A 164 8.44 -8.27 -4.61
C VAL A 164 8.84 -8.78 -3.23
N SER A 165 9.25 -7.89 -2.35
CA SER A 165 9.60 -8.27 -0.98
C SER A 165 9.32 -7.13 0.00
N ALA A 166 9.04 -7.51 1.25
CA ALA A 166 8.84 -6.58 2.35
C ALA A 166 9.28 -7.21 3.67
N ALA A 167 9.68 -6.41 4.65
CA ALA A 167 9.93 -6.90 6.01
C ALA A 167 8.62 -7.19 6.73
N ASN A 168 7.57 -6.44 6.38
CA ASN A 168 6.23 -6.53 6.96
C ASN A 168 5.18 -6.59 5.85
N VAL A 169 4.13 -7.39 6.05
CA VAL A 169 2.93 -7.39 5.21
C VAL A 169 1.71 -7.24 6.12
N GLU A 170 0.94 -6.18 5.90
CA GLU A 170 -0.33 -5.95 6.56
C GLU A 170 -1.47 -6.24 5.58
N VAL A 171 -2.35 -7.15 5.93
CA VAL A 171 -3.59 -7.44 5.19
C VAL A 171 -4.75 -6.82 5.96
N LEU A 172 -5.32 -5.77 5.41
CA LEU A 172 -6.39 -4.98 6.02
C LEU A 172 -7.69 -5.23 5.27
N THR A 173 -8.65 -5.90 5.90
CA THR A 173 -9.95 -6.18 5.26
C THR A 173 -10.76 -4.90 5.12
N SER A 174 -11.21 -4.62 3.90
CA SER A 174 -11.92 -3.39 3.55
C SER A 174 -13.15 -3.67 2.66
N THR A 175 -14.26 -2.98 2.92
CA THR A 175 -15.49 -3.13 2.14
C THR A 175 -15.47 -2.18 0.95
N TYR A 176 -15.06 -2.71 -0.20
CA TYR A 176 -15.00 -1.94 -1.44
C TYR A 176 -16.36 -1.42 -1.88
N ARG A 177 -16.37 -0.22 -2.47
CA ARG A 177 -17.59 0.44 -2.98
C ARG A 177 -17.43 0.84 -4.42
N ALA A 178 -18.51 0.70 -5.17
CA ALA A 178 -18.60 1.24 -6.52
C ALA A 178 -18.75 2.77 -6.46
N ILE A 179 -17.94 3.49 -7.24
CA ILE A 179 -17.92 4.94 -7.33
C ILE A 179 -18.19 5.31 -8.79
N VAL A 180 -19.29 5.97 -9.05
CA VAL A 180 -19.67 6.41 -10.40
C VAL A 180 -18.94 7.71 -10.72
N VAL A 181 -18.19 7.70 -11.83
CA VAL A 181 -17.55 8.89 -12.42
C VAL A 181 -18.32 9.28 -13.66
N HIS A 182 -18.71 10.54 -13.77
CA HIS A 182 -19.60 11.01 -14.84
C HIS A 182 -18.87 11.52 -16.09
N SER A 183 -17.55 11.69 -16.05
CA SER A 183 -16.84 12.26 -17.20
C SER A 183 -15.44 11.61 -17.38
N PRO A 184 -15.29 10.62 -18.23
CA PRO A 184 -16.34 9.81 -18.90
C PRO A 184 -17.13 8.96 -17.90
N LEU A 185 -18.36 8.57 -18.27
CA LEU A 185 -19.19 7.72 -17.42
C LEU A 185 -18.54 6.35 -17.25
N ARG A 186 -18.19 6.01 -16.02
CA ARG A 186 -17.59 4.72 -15.64
C ARG A 186 -17.79 4.46 -14.15
N THR A 187 -17.78 3.20 -13.78
CA THR A 187 -17.77 2.78 -12.38
C THR A 187 -16.36 2.34 -11.99
N LEU A 188 -15.85 2.90 -10.91
CA LEU A 188 -14.58 2.55 -10.33
C LEU A 188 -14.82 1.88 -8.97
N LEU A 189 -13.89 1.01 -8.55
CA LEU A 189 -13.87 0.52 -7.18
C LEU A 189 -13.00 1.43 -6.32
N GLY A 190 -13.39 1.61 -5.06
CA GLY A 190 -12.60 2.31 -4.07
C GLY A 190 -12.67 1.60 -2.74
N ALA A 191 -11.51 1.41 -2.11
CA ALA A 191 -11.40 0.91 -0.76
C ALA A 191 -11.63 2.04 0.24
N PRO A 192 -12.52 1.90 1.23
CA PRO A 192 -12.51 2.79 2.36
C PRO A 192 -11.25 2.50 3.20
N VAL A 193 -10.36 3.48 3.26
CA VAL A 193 -9.09 3.39 3.99
C VAL A 193 -9.16 4.06 5.37
N PHE A 194 -10.35 4.38 5.82
CA PHE A 194 -10.68 4.81 7.18
C PHE A 194 -11.94 4.09 7.66
N GLY A 195 -12.04 3.88 8.97
CA GLY A 195 -13.00 3.00 9.63
C GLY A 195 -12.28 1.91 10.40
N THR A 196 -12.80 0.72 10.35
CA THR A 196 -12.24 -0.47 11.00
C THR A 196 -12.48 -1.73 10.18
N GLY A 197 -11.69 -2.76 10.42
CA GLY A 197 -11.84 -4.07 9.81
C GLY A 197 -10.87 -5.09 10.39
N ALA A 198 -10.98 -6.35 9.98
CA ALA A 198 -10.03 -7.37 10.38
C ALA A 198 -8.63 -7.08 9.81
N ALA A 199 -7.61 -7.42 10.57
CA ALA A 199 -6.22 -7.32 10.17
C ALA A 199 -5.46 -8.62 10.40
N THR A 200 -4.58 -8.95 9.46
CA THR A 200 -3.55 -9.97 9.64
C THR A 200 -2.22 -9.32 9.30
N VAL A 201 -1.28 -9.38 10.23
CA VAL A 201 0.05 -8.80 10.06
C VAL A 201 1.08 -9.91 10.11
N VAL A 202 1.98 -9.94 9.13
CA VAL A 202 3.19 -10.72 9.20
C VAL A 202 4.39 -9.77 9.24
N SER A 203 5.26 -9.95 10.22
CA SER A 203 6.40 -9.08 10.48
C SER A 203 7.56 -9.91 11.03
N GLY A 204 8.74 -9.81 10.41
CA GLY A 204 9.77 -10.82 10.66
C GLY A 204 9.23 -12.23 10.42
N ALA A 205 9.58 -13.20 11.26
CA ALA A 205 9.14 -14.60 11.16
C ALA A 205 7.82 -14.88 11.93
N ALA A 206 7.00 -13.87 12.16
CA ALA A 206 5.81 -14.01 13.00
C ALA A 206 4.56 -13.43 12.33
N THR A 207 3.39 -13.91 12.77
CA THR A 207 2.07 -13.39 12.40
C THR A 207 1.27 -13.02 13.64
N VAL A 208 0.43 -12.01 13.50
CA VAL A 208 -0.59 -11.63 14.49
C VAL A 208 -1.90 -11.36 13.75
N HIS A 209 -3.01 -11.72 14.38
CA HIS A 209 -4.36 -11.39 13.93
C HIS A 209 -4.99 -10.37 14.85
N GLY A 210 -5.90 -9.55 14.34
CA GLY A 210 -6.56 -8.53 15.11
C GLY A 210 -7.43 -7.63 14.25
N SER A 211 -7.42 -6.33 14.58
CA SER A 211 -8.24 -5.34 13.87
C SER A 211 -7.41 -4.11 13.52
N TRP A 212 -7.70 -3.53 12.37
CA TRP A 212 -7.20 -2.21 12.03
C TRP A 212 -8.27 -1.16 12.31
N PHE A 213 -7.82 0.05 12.64
CA PHE A 213 -8.68 1.21 12.74
C PHE A 213 -7.97 2.48 12.29
N ARG A 214 -8.70 3.32 11.61
CA ARG A 214 -8.28 4.63 11.14
C ARG A 214 -9.49 5.56 11.21
N PRO A 215 -9.59 6.43 12.23
CA PRO A 215 -10.79 7.26 12.47
C PRO A 215 -11.08 8.26 11.35
N SER A 216 -10.05 8.74 10.65
CA SER A 216 -10.19 9.70 9.55
C SER A 216 -9.05 9.58 8.56
N ALA A 217 -9.18 10.23 7.40
CA ALA A 217 -8.11 10.27 6.41
C ALA A 217 -6.82 10.97 6.91
N LYS A 218 -6.92 11.84 7.93
CA LYS A 218 -5.79 12.57 8.53
C LYS A 218 -5.05 11.80 9.61
N THR A 219 -5.57 10.66 10.04
CA THR A 219 -4.95 9.82 11.06
C THR A 219 -4.20 8.65 10.44
N LEU A 220 -3.18 8.15 11.13
CA LEU A 220 -2.51 6.93 10.73
C LEU A 220 -3.43 5.72 10.94
N THR A 221 -3.22 4.68 10.17
CA THR A 221 -3.81 3.37 10.43
C THR A 221 -3.08 2.74 11.61
N ASN A 222 -3.84 2.26 12.58
CA ASN A 222 -3.31 1.46 13.68
C ASN A 222 -3.85 0.04 13.56
N VAL A 223 -3.04 -0.92 13.92
CA VAL A 223 -3.44 -2.32 14.06
C VAL A 223 -3.29 -2.69 15.53
N VAL A 224 -4.32 -3.33 16.06
CA VAL A 224 -4.32 -3.92 17.42
C VAL A 224 -4.57 -5.41 17.30
N ASP A 225 -3.97 -6.19 18.19
CA ASP A 225 -4.22 -7.63 18.30
C ASP A 225 -5.57 -7.93 19.00
N GLU A 226 -5.87 -9.20 19.22
CA GLU A 226 -7.10 -9.64 19.88
C GLU A 226 -7.18 -9.21 21.36
N GLU A 227 -6.05 -8.87 21.99
CA GLU A 227 -5.98 -8.29 23.35
C GLU A 227 -5.97 -6.76 23.34
N GLN A 228 -6.25 -6.12 22.19
CA GLN A 228 -6.25 -4.66 21.99
C GLN A 228 -4.88 -4.01 22.23
N GLN A 229 -3.80 -4.79 22.12
CA GLN A 229 -2.43 -4.25 22.16
C GLN A 229 -2.03 -3.78 20.77
N VAL A 230 -1.36 -2.63 20.71
CA VAL A 230 -0.89 -2.07 19.43
C VAL A 230 0.21 -2.96 18.85
N VAL A 231 0.08 -3.30 17.58
CA VAL A 231 1.05 -4.10 16.85
C VAL A 231 2.21 -3.21 16.40
N HIS A 232 3.44 -3.58 16.81
CA HIS A 232 4.66 -2.91 16.41
C HIS A 232 5.40 -3.74 15.36
N LEU A 233 5.71 -3.14 14.22
CA LEU A 233 6.37 -3.81 13.09
C LEU A 233 7.89 -3.88 13.29
N VAL A 234 8.57 -4.85 12.69
CA VAL A 234 10.03 -4.79 12.60
C VAL A 234 10.44 -3.63 11.68
N PRO A 235 11.55 -2.94 11.97
CA PRO A 235 12.06 -1.90 11.06
C PRO A 235 12.29 -2.45 9.65
N GLY A 236 11.78 -1.75 8.63
CA GLY A 236 11.94 -2.14 7.24
C GLY A 236 10.74 -1.76 6.36
N ARG A 237 10.82 -2.19 5.12
CA ARG A 237 9.75 -1.94 4.13
C ARG A 237 8.46 -2.61 4.53
N THR A 238 7.34 -1.91 4.33
CA THR A 238 6.01 -2.42 4.65
C THR A 238 5.14 -2.49 3.40
N TRP A 239 4.46 -3.62 3.22
CA TRP A 239 3.44 -3.82 2.21
C TRP A 239 2.07 -3.85 2.89
N VAL A 240 1.17 -2.98 2.46
CA VAL A 240 -0.19 -2.88 3.00
C VAL A 240 -1.16 -3.29 1.90
N LEU A 241 -1.87 -4.38 2.09
CA LEU A 241 -2.84 -4.90 1.16
C LEU A 241 -4.26 -4.64 1.70
N PHE A 242 -5.06 -3.87 0.98
CA PHE A 242 -6.48 -3.70 1.27
C PHE A 242 -7.26 -4.86 0.66
N ALA A 243 -7.50 -5.90 1.45
CA ALA A 243 -8.20 -7.09 1.02
C ALA A 243 -9.72 -6.84 1.00
N PRO A 244 -10.44 -7.18 -0.09
CA PRO A 244 -11.90 -7.07 -0.12
C PRO A 244 -12.54 -7.93 0.99
N THR A 245 -13.62 -7.44 1.58
CA THR A 245 -14.46 -8.24 2.50
C THR A 245 -14.84 -9.57 1.83
N GLY A 246 -14.72 -10.67 2.56
CA GLY A 246 -14.88 -12.02 2.03
C GLY A 246 -13.59 -12.66 1.49
N SER A 247 -12.46 -11.96 1.53
CA SER A 247 -11.16 -12.57 1.25
C SER A 247 -10.81 -13.61 2.31
N THR A 248 -10.20 -14.70 1.88
CA THR A 248 -9.59 -15.68 2.78
C THR A 248 -8.14 -15.29 3.03
N VAL A 249 -7.74 -15.20 4.30
CA VAL A 249 -6.36 -14.90 4.71
C VAL A 249 -5.89 -16.02 5.62
N VAL A 250 -4.83 -16.72 5.20
CA VAL A 250 -4.29 -17.90 5.92
C VAL A 250 -2.79 -17.72 6.13
N THR A 251 -2.33 -18.03 7.35
CA THR A 251 -0.90 -18.05 7.70
C THR A 251 -0.50 -19.44 8.20
N HIS A 252 0.70 -19.91 7.77
CA HIS A 252 1.28 -21.19 8.18
C HIS A 252 2.74 -21.03 8.62
#